data_b01de52123d082c95c1af6ad9ced78b9
#
_entry.id   b01de52123d082c95c1af6ad9ced78b9
#
_cell.length_a   1.000
_cell.length_b   1.000
_cell.length_c   1.000
_cell.angle_alpha   90.00
_cell.angle_beta   90.00
_cell.angle_gamma   90.00
#
_symmetry.space_group_name_H-M   'P 1'
#
loop_
_entity.id
_entity.type
_entity.pdbx_description
1 polymer ?
#
loop_
_entity_poly.entity_id
_entity_poly.type
_entity_poly.pdbx_seq_one_letter_code
_entity_poly.pdbx_strand_id
1 'polypeptide(L)'
;MRNIALRLMYVGTAYHGWQVQKNAVTVAETLEHSLASVVGHPVKCTGAGRTDAGVHAETYIANFRTSSCIPCDRIPLAVNTRLPDDIVVVKATEVPDGFNAIGSCLKKEYTYRIYNSHIRNAFYVNRAWFYPKHLDETVMQRAASHFVGTHDFAAVQSVGTETRTTVRTVHYFNISRSGELIECRVCADGFLYNMVRAMVGTCVYAADGKFSPDDVPAILEGRNRTAAGPTVPAGGLYMTKLWYQEDVL
;
A
#
# COMPACT_ATOMS: atom_id res chain seq x y z
N MET A 1 -14.20 6.70 -26.36
CA MET A 1 -14.32 6.83 -24.88
C MET A 1 -12.99 7.37 -24.37
N ARG A 2 -13.02 8.32 -23.45
CA ARG A 2 -11.81 8.87 -22.83
C ARG A 2 -11.30 7.91 -21.74
N ASN A 3 -10.00 7.79 -21.58
CA ASN A 3 -9.37 7.10 -20.45
C ASN A 3 -8.88 8.16 -19.47
N ILE A 4 -9.41 8.16 -18.25
CA ILE A 4 -9.12 9.18 -17.23
C ILE A 4 -8.37 8.51 -16.08
N ALA A 5 -7.16 8.96 -15.80
CA ALA A 5 -6.41 8.61 -14.62
C ALA A 5 -6.77 9.57 -13.47
N LEU A 6 -6.90 9.01 -12.27
CA LEU A 6 -7.17 9.71 -11.02
C LEU A 6 -6.03 9.51 -10.05
N ARG A 7 -5.54 10.59 -9.44
CA ARG A 7 -4.78 10.52 -8.20
C ARG A 7 -5.73 10.71 -7.04
N LEU A 8 -5.73 9.77 -6.10
CA LEU A 8 -6.56 9.81 -4.91
C LEU A 8 -5.77 9.44 -3.67
N MET A 9 -6.32 9.78 -2.52
CA MET A 9 -5.87 9.34 -1.21
C MET A 9 -7.06 8.78 -0.44
N TYR A 10 -6.80 7.84 0.47
CA TYR A 10 -7.86 7.30 1.32
C TYR A 10 -7.35 6.76 2.65
N VAL A 11 -8.22 6.82 3.62
CA VAL A 11 -8.09 6.19 4.92
C VAL A 11 -8.84 4.86 4.90
N GLY A 12 -8.11 3.75 4.84
CA GLY A 12 -8.70 2.42 4.61
C GLY A 12 -9.41 1.79 5.80
N THR A 13 -9.47 2.44 6.96
CA THR A 13 -9.97 1.84 8.22
C THR A 13 -11.39 1.26 8.10
N ALA A 14 -12.28 1.94 7.36
CA ALA A 14 -13.68 1.51 7.17
C ALA A 14 -13.87 0.54 5.99
N TYR A 15 -12.80 0.20 5.26
CA TYR A 15 -12.90 -0.54 4.00
C TYR A 15 -12.23 -1.91 4.07
N HIS A 16 -12.79 -2.86 3.35
CA HIS A 16 -12.20 -4.18 3.14
C HIS A 16 -11.22 -4.19 1.95
N GLY A 17 -10.36 -3.15 1.91
CA GLY A 17 -9.36 -2.93 0.88
C GLY A 17 -9.90 -2.28 -0.39
N TRP A 18 -9.09 -2.32 -1.44
CA TRP A 18 -9.42 -1.71 -2.73
C TRP A 18 -10.48 -2.49 -3.52
N GLN A 19 -10.27 -3.80 -3.67
CA GLN A 19 -10.99 -4.63 -4.65
C GLN A 19 -12.45 -4.84 -4.28
N VAL A 20 -13.38 -4.57 -5.21
CA VAL A 20 -14.82 -4.83 -5.07
C VAL A 20 -15.07 -6.28 -4.64
N GLN A 21 -15.90 -6.47 -3.62
CA GLN A 21 -16.29 -7.76 -3.03
C GLN A 21 -17.81 -7.80 -2.76
N LYS A 22 -18.40 -8.98 -2.82
CA LYS A 22 -19.87 -9.13 -2.72
C LYS A 22 -20.49 -8.69 -1.37
N ASN A 23 -19.73 -8.86 -0.28
CA ASN A 23 -20.28 -8.73 1.10
C ASN A 23 -19.47 -7.72 1.95
N ALA A 24 -18.78 -6.76 1.33
CA ALA A 24 -17.94 -5.83 2.05
C ALA A 24 -17.81 -4.50 1.30
N VAL A 25 -17.87 -3.39 2.04
CA VAL A 25 -17.62 -2.06 1.48
C VAL A 25 -16.15 -1.91 1.13
N THR A 26 -15.86 -1.45 -0.08
CA THR A 26 -14.51 -1.32 -0.61
C THR A 26 -14.26 0.07 -1.20
N VAL A 27 -12.99 0.49 -1.26
CA VAL A 27 -12.63 1.80 -1.81
C VAL A 27 -13.04 1.92 -3.29
N ALA A 28 -12.79 0.88 -4.10
CA ALA A 28 -13.12 0.90 -5.52
C ALA A 28 -14.63 1.01 -5.76
N GLU A 29 -15.47 0.26 -5.00
CA GLU A 29 -16.93 0.33 -5.14
C GLU A 29 -17.47 1.71 -4.80
N THR A 30 -17.01 2.29 -3.68
CA THR A 30 -17.40 3.64 -3.24
C THR A 30 -17.01 4.69 -4.28
N LEU A 31 -15.80 4.59 -4.84
CA LEU A 31 -15.34 5.47 -5.90
C LEU A 31 -16.16 5.30 -7.19
N GLU A 32 -16.41 4.06 -7.63
CA GLU A 32 -17.19 3.75 -8.83
C GLU A 32 -18.63 4.30 -8.76
N HIS A 33 -19.30 4.15 -7.62
CA HIS A 33 -20.65 4.71 -7.39
C HIS A 33 -20.64 6.25 -7.46
N SER A 34 -19.67 6.89 -6.82
CA SER A 34 -19.53 8.35 -6.82
C SER A 34 -19.22 8.89 -8.23
N LEU A 35 -18.31 8.25 -8.95
CA LEU A 35 -17.99 8.57 -10.35
C LEU A 35 -19.22 8.39 -11.24
N ALA A 36 -19.93 7.27 -11.15
CA ALA A 36 -21.10 6.99 -11.97
C ALA A 36 -22.17 8.06 -11.82
N SER A 37 -22.39 8.58 -10.59
CA SER A 37 -23.35 9.66 -10.33
C SER A 37 -22.94 11.00 -10.98
N VAL A 38 -21.64 11.23 -11.19
CA VAL A 38 -21.09 12.45 -11.78
C VAL A 38 -21.06 12.35 -13.32
N VAL A 39 -20.61 11.22 -13.86
CA VAL A 39 -20.47 11.06 -15.33
C VAL A 39 -21.74 10.59 -16.02
N GLY A 40 -22.78 10.18 -15.27
CA GLY A 40 -24.10 9.82 -15.78
C GLY A 40 -24.21 8.39 -16.34
N HIS A 41 -23.22 7.53 -16.11
CA HIS A 41 -23.25 6.13 -16.51
C HIS A 41 -22.35 5.27 -15.61
N PRO A 42 -22.59 3.94 -15.51
CA PRO A 42 -21.73 3.04 -14.76
C PRO A 42 -20.27 3.08 -15.23
N VAL A 43 -19.33 3.03 -14.28
CA VAL A 43 -17.90 2.98 -14.56
C VAL A 43 -17.25 1.84 -13.79
N LYS A 44 -16.07 1.39 -14.27
CA LYS A 44 -15.20 0.46 -13.58
C LYS A 44 -13.82 1.07 -13.45
N CYS A 45 -13.28 1.02 -12.24
CA CYS A 45 -11.96 1.55 -11.91
C CYS A 45 -10.91 0.44 -11.90
N THR A 46 -9.82 0.66 -12.62
CA THR A 46 -8.60 -0.15 -12.52
C THR A 46 -7.63 0.58 -11.59
N GLY A 47 -7.32 -0.01 -10.44
CA GLY A 47 -6.37 0.57 -9.48
C GLY A 47 -4.94 0.10 -9.68
N ALA A 48 -3.96 0.85 -9.18
CA ALA A 48 -2.52 0.55 -9.27
C ALA A 48 -2.10 -0.76 -8.57
N GLY A 49 -2.92 -1.29 -7.69
CA GLY A 49 -2.69 -2.56 -7.00
C GLY A 49 -3.76 -2.81 -5.96
N ARG A 50 -3.85 -4.04 -5.49
CA ARG A 50 -4.74 -4.36 -4.37
C ARG A 50 -4.12 -3.85 -3.07
N THR A 51 -4.95 -3.26 -2.20
CA THR A 51 -4.63 -3.02 -0.79
C THR A 51 -5.54 -3.88 0.06
N ASP A 52 -5.01 -4.36 1.19
CA ASP A 52 -5.76 -5.19 2.13
C ASP A 52 -6.75 -4.35 2.95
N ALA A 53 -7.67 -5.02 3.65
CA ALA A 53 -8.57 -4.38 4.60
C ALA A 53 -7.80 -3.55 5.63
N GLY A 54 -8.20 -2.29 5.85
CA GLY A 54 -7.59 -1.38 6.80
C GLY A 54 -6.30 -0.68 6.32
N VAL A 55 -5.78 -0.99 5.13
CA VAL A 55 -4.59 -0.34 4.54
C VAL A 55 -4.97 1.00 3.93
N HIS A 56 -4.12 2.01 4.14
CA HIS A 56 -4.32 3.38 3.67
C HIS A 56 -3.56 3.67 2.37
N ALA A 57 -3.85 4.80 1.75
CA ALA A 57 -3.04 5.34 0.68
C ALA A 57 -2.94 6.87 0.80
N GLU A 58 -1.73 7.40 0.79
CA GLU A 58 -1.44 8.84 0.63
C GLU A 58 -1.37 9.23 -0.84
N THR A 59 -0.98 8.26 -1.68
CA THR A 59 -1.01 8.39 -3.13
C THR A 59 -1.48 7.08 -3.73
N TYR A 60 -2.58 7.13 -4.45
CA TYR A 60 -3.10 5.98 -5.19
C TYR A 60 -3.52 6.42 -6.59
N ILE A 61 -3.20 5.62 -7.59
CA ILE A 61 -3.60 5.88 -8.97
C ILE A 61 -4.64 4.84 -9.39
N ALA A 62 -5.74 5.33 -9.97
CA ALA A 62 -6.73 4.51 -10.63
C ALA A 62 -7.08 5.12 -11.98
N ASN A 63 -7.50 4.31 -12.95
CA ASN A 63 -8.05 4.83 -14.18
C ASN A 63 -9.43 4.22 -14.49
N PHE A 64 -10.26 4.97 -15.22
CA PHE A 64 -11.56 4.52 -15.69
C PHE A 64 -11.86 5.08 -17.09
N ARG A 65 -12.80 4.45 -17.79
CA ARG A 65 -13.23 4.88 -19.11
C ARG A 65 -14.60 5.57 -19.04
N THR A 66 -14.76 6.67 -19.78
CA THR A 66 -16.01 7.45 -19.80
C THR A 66 -16.28 8.06 -21.18
N SER A 67 -17.58 8.23 -21.50
CA SER A 67 -18.04 9.06 -22.62
C SER A 67 -18.36 10.50 -22.18
N SER A 68 -18.28 10.82 -20.90
CA SER A 68 -18.54 12.15 -20.36
C SER A 68 -17.56 13.18 -20.91
N CYS A 69 -18.07 14.38 -21.22
CA CYS A 69 -17.29 15.53 -21.68
C CYS A 69 -16.83 16.44 -20.52
N ILE A 70 -17.04 16.05 -19.24
CA ILE A 70 -16.63 16.85 -18.09
C ILE A 70 -15.11 17.07 -18.15
N PRO A 71 -14.62 18.32 -18.07
CA PRO A 71 -13.20 18.64 -18.04
C PRO A 71 -12.50 17.96 -16.86
N CYS A 72 -11.25 17.50 -17.07
CA CYS A 72 -10.53 16.73 -16.05
C CYS A 72 -10.34 17.52 -14.74
N ASP A 73 -10.12 18.84 -14.81
CA ASP A 73 -10.01 19.71 -13.63
C ASP A 73 -11.31 19.83 -12.81
N ARG A 74 -12.46 19.53 -13.40
CA ARG A 74 -13.77 19.55 -12.76
C ARG A 74 -14.16 18.21 -12.12
N ILE A 75 -13.57 17.09 -12.57
CA ILE A 75 -13.89 15.75 -12.05
C ILE A 75 -13.61 15.65 -10.55
N PRO A 76 -12.45 16.04 -10.00
CA PRO A 76 -12.20 15.98 -8.56
C PRO A 76 -13.22 16.77 -7.75
N LEU A 77 -13.54 18.00 -8.21
CA LEU A 77 -14.51 18.86 -7.52
C LEU A 77 -15.90 18.22 -7.44
N ALA A 78 -16.36 17.65 -8.55
CA ALA A 78 -17.68 17.02 -8.62
C ALA A 78 -17.74 15.72 -7.84
N VAL A 79 -16.72 14.85 -7.96
CA VAL A 79 -16.71 13.52 -7.32
C VAL A 79 -16.56 13.64 -5.81
N ASN A 80 -15.73 14.55 -5.30
CA ASN A 80 -15.55 14.76 -3.87
C ASN A 80 -16.83 15.25 -3.15
N THR A 81 -17.83 15.81 -3.85
CA THR A 81 -19.13 16.12 -3.24
C THR A 81 -19.99 14.87 -2.99
N ARG A 82 -19.59 13.72 -3.51
CA ARG A 82 -20.30 12.44 -3.44
C ARG A 82 -19.52 11.38 -2.66
N LEU A 83 -18.21 11.60 -2.49
CA LEU A 83 -17.36 10.71 -1.70
C LEU A 83 -17.50 10.99 -0.21
N PRO A 84 -17.34 9.98 0.66
CA PRO A 84 -17.15 10.20 2.09
C PRO A 84 -15.79 10.86 2.33
N ASP A 85 -15.62 11.52 3.50
CA ASP A 85 -14.45 12.31 3.86
C ASP A 85 -13.13 11.53 3.89
N ASP A 86 -13.19 10.21 3.97
CA ASP A 86 -12.03 9.33 4.03
C ASP A 86 -11.53 8.83 2.66
N ILE A 87 -12.16 9.29 1.54
CA ILE A 87 -11.68 9.09 0.16
C ILE A 87 -11.70 10.45 -0.55
N VAL A 88 -10.55 10.87 -1.09
CA VAL A 88 -10.44 12.15 -1.79
C VAL A 88 -9.76 11.94 -3.15
N VAL A 89 -10.41 12.38 -4.24
CA VAL A 89 -9.78 12.52 -5.55
C VAL A 89 -9.07 13.86 -5.63
N VAL A 90 -7.74 13.84 -5.80
CA VAL A 90 -6.88 15.01 -5.76
C VAL A 90 -6.72 15.63 -7.17
N LYS A 91 -6.59 14.76 -8.19
CA LYS A 91 -6.34 15.17 -9.57
C LYS A 91 -6.95 14.17 -10.54
N ALA A 92 -7.36 14.64 -11.69
CA ALA A 92 -7.75 13.83 -12.83
C ALA A 92 -7.03 14.32 -14.09
N THR A 93 -6.61 13.38 -14.94
CA THR A 93 -5.91 13.68 -16.20
C THR A 93 -6.34 12.68 -17.26
N GLU A 94 -6.55 13.11 -18.49
CA GLU A 94 -6.76 12.21 -19.61
C GLU A 94 -5.44 11.56 -20.01
N VAL A 95 -5.46 10.25 -20.16
CA VAL A 95 -4.27 9.42 -20.45
C VAL A 95 -4.48 8.63 -21.74
N PRO A 96 -3.41 8.16 -22.40
CA PRO A 96 -3.52 7.32 -23.58
C PRO A 96 -4.43 6.10 -23.36
N ASP A 97 -5.09 5.65 -24.43
CA ASP A 97 -6.00 4.50 -24.38
C ASP A 97 -5.36 3.22 -23.84
N GLY A 98 -4.06 3.03 -24.08
CA GLY A 98 -3.28 1.89 -23.60
C GLY A 98 -2.89 1.97 -22.12
N PHE A 99 -3.09 3.10 -21.46
CA PHE A 99 -2.73 3.25 -20.05
C PHE A 99 -3.62 2.37 -19.16
N ASN A 100 -2.96 1.68 -18.23
CA ASN A 100 -3.59 0.84 -17.21
C ASN A 100 -2.86 1.03 -15.88
N ALA A 101 -3.56 1.49 -14.85
CA ALA A 101 -2.96 1.91 -13.57
C ALA A 101 -2.09 0.82 -12.91
N ILE A 102 -2.41 -0.48 -13.07
CA ILE A 102 -1.58 -1.56 -12.55
C ILE A 102 -0.53 -2.01 -13.58
N GLY A 103 -0.90 -2.17 -14.85
CA GLY A 103 -0.01 -2.71 -15.88
C GLY A 103 1.10 -1.74 -16.30
N SER A 104 0.84 -0.42 -16.22
CA SER A 104 1.81 0.63 -16.55
C SER A 104 2.67 1.05 -15.36
N CYS A 105 2.40 0.53 -14.16
CA CYS A 105 3.15 0.89 -12.94
C CYS A 105 4.49 0.18 -12.89
N LEU A 106 5.58 0.95 -12.82
CA LEU A 106 6.96 0.44 -12.84
C LEU A 106 7.42 -0.04 -11.46
N LYS A 107 7.10 0.74 -10.42
CA LYS A 107 7.46 0.43 -9.03
C LYS A 107 6.52 1.15 -8.06
N LYS A 108 6.46 0.65 -6.84
CA LYS A 108 5.57 1.12 -5.78
C LYS A 108 6.34 1.28 -4.48
N GLU A 109 5.99 2.30 -3.71
CA GLU A 109 6.49 2.49 -2.35
C GLU A 109 5.35 2.34 -1.36
N TYR A 110 5.64 1.64 -0.28
CA TYR A 110 4.82 1.62 0.93
C TYR A 110 5.61 2.18 2.10
N THR A 111 4.93 2.90 2.98
CA THR A 111 5.43 3.30 4.29
C THR A 111 4.62 2.59 5.36
N TYR A 112 5.30 1.94 6.29
CA TYR A 112 4.67 1.39 7.49
C TYR A 112 5.04 2.22 8.70
N ARG A 113 4.05 2.61 9.51
CA ARG A 113 4.21 3.46 10.70
C ARG A 113 4.04 2.66 11.97
N ILE A 114 5.03 2.78 12.88
CA ILE A 114 5.00 2.19 14.21
C ILE A 114 5.06 3.35 15.21
N TYR A 115 4.06 3.47 16.08
CA TYR A 115 4.10 4.36 17.23
C TYR A 115 4.73 3.61 18.40
N ASN A 116 6.02 3.88 18.63
CA ASN A 116 6.88 3.18 19.59
C ASN A 116 7.02 3.98 20.88
N SER A 117 6.11 3.78 21.84
CA SER A 117 6.03 4.49 23.10
C SER A 117 5.39 3.61 24.16
N HIS A 118 5.67 3.85 25.45
CA HIS A 118 5.03 3.14 26.55
C HIS A 118 3.53 3.46 26.69
N ILE A 119 3.09 4.63 26.22
CA ILE A 119 1.70 5.10 26.33
C ILE A 119 1.12 5.29 24.93
N ARG A 120 -0.11 4.83 24.71
CA ARG A 120 -0.83 5.01 23.45
C ARG A 120 -1.14 6.48 23.19
N ASN A 121 -1.16 6.85 21.92
CA ASN A 121 -1.62 8.14 21.45
C ASN A 121 -2.91 7.98 20.65
N ALA A 122 -3.98 8.67 21.05
CA ALA A 122 -5.30 8.55 20.43
C ALA A 122 -5.32 8.98 18.95
N PHE A 123 -4.44 9.91 18.54
CA PHE A 123 -4.35 10.36 17.14
C PHE A 123 -3.73 9.32 16.19
N TYR A 124 -3.04 8.29 16.71
CA TYR A 124 -2.46 7.20 15.92
C TYR A 124 -3.33 5.94 15.90
N VAL A 125 -4.52 5.95 16.50
CA VAL A 125 -5.46 4.82 16.44
C VAL A 125 -5.81 4.53 14.98
N ASN A 126 -5.57 3.28 14.54
CA ASN A 126 -5.70 2.85 13.14
C ASN A 126 -4.90 3.69 12.13
N ARG A 127 -3.85 4.40 12.57
CA ARG A 127 -2.92 5.20 11.74
C ARG A 127 -1.48 4.76 11.89
N ALA A 128 -1.13 4.13 13.00
CA ALA A 128 0.17 3.52 13.26
C ALA A 128 -0.03 2.28 14.13
N TRP A 129 0.89 1.34 14.05
CA TRP A 129 0.93 0.23 14.97
C TRP A 129 1.52 0.66 16.30
N PHE A 130 0.74 0.62 17.36
CA PHE A 130 1.24 0.87 18.71
C PHE A 130 2.11 -0.28 19.18
N TYR A 131 3.36 0.02 19.55
CA TYR A 131 4.31 -0.95 20.06
C TYR A 131 4.96 -0.44 21.34
N PRO A 132 4.69 -1.05 22.53
CA PRO A 132 5.07 -0.48 23.84
C PRO A 132 6.53 -0.72 24.24
N LYS A 133 7.17 -1.77 23.71
CA LYS A 133 8.58 -2.07 23.96
C LYS A 133 9.45 -1.18 23.07
N HIS A 134 10.57 -0.69 23.61
CA HIS A 134 11.54 0.05 22.80
C HIS A 134 12.08 -0.84 21.68
N LEU A 135 12.08 -0.31 20.46
CA LEU A 135 12.66 -0.92 19.27
C LEU A 135 13.92 -0.15 18.89
N ASP A 136 15.03 -0.84 18.67
CA ASP A 136 16.24 -0.25 18.11
C ASP A 136 16.12 -0.19 16.57
N GLU A 137 15.97 1.03 16.05
CA GLU A 137 15.85 1.25 14.61
C GLU A 137 17.12 0.87 13.84
N THR A 138 18.28 0.85 14.47
CA THR A 138 19.52 0.44 13.81
C THR A 138 19.54 -1.08 13.57
N VAL A 139 19.08 -1.86 14.54
CA VAL A 139 18.87 -3.30 14.39
C VAL A 139 17.81 -3.59 13.34
N MET A 140 16.68 -2.85 13.36
CA MET A 140 15.64 -2.98 12.35
C MET A 140 16.20 -2.66 10.95
N GLN A 141 17.00 -1.58 10.80
CA GLN A 141 17.60 -1.19 9.51
C GLN A 141 18.58 -2.26 9.01
N ARG A 142 19.37 -2.88 9.89
CA ARG A 142 20.26 -3.98 9.52
C ARG A 142 19.46 -5.17 8.96
N ALA A 143 18.38 -5.58 9.62
CA ALA A 143 17.48 -6.62 9.12
C ALA A 143 16.82 -6.21 7.79
N ALA A 144 16.38 -4.95 7.67
CA ALA A 144 15.75 -4.41 6.46
C ALA A 144 16.69 -4.42 5.24
N SER A 145 17.99 -4.18 5.45
CA SER A 145 18.98 -4.16 4.37
C SER A 145 19.10 -5.49 3.62
N HIS A 146 18.87 -6.61 4.29
CA HIS A 146 18.92 -7.95 3.70
C HIS A 146 17.74 -8.27 2.76
N PHE A 147 16.65 -7.48 2.79
CA PHE A 147 15.55 -7.61 1.83
C PHE A 147 15.82 -6.86 0.52
N VAL A 148 16.84 -5.98 0.47
CA VAL A 148 17.13 -5.19 -0.73
C VAL A 148 17.78 -6.09 -1.80
N GLY A 149 17.32 -5.95 -3.03
CA GLY A 149 17.76 -6.77 -4.15
C GLY A 149 16.65 -7.66 -4.70
N THR A 150 17.03 -8.59 -5.58
CA THR A 150 16.12 -9.56 -6.19
C THR A 150 16.18 -10.88 -5.43
N HIS A 151 15.07 -11.25 -4.77
CA HIS A 151 14.97 -12.45 -3.95
C HIS A 151 13.66 -13.19 -4.21
N ASP A 152 13.61 -14.44 -3.78
CA ASP A 152 12.35 -15.17 -3.61
C ASP A 152 11.72 -14.80 -2.25
N PHE A 153 10.63 -14.07 -2.27
CA PHE A 153 9.94 -13.56 -1.08
C PHE A 153 8.85 -14.50 -0.53
N ALA A 154 8.88 -15.79 -0.87
CA ALA A 154 7.90 -16.76 -0.37
C ALA A 154 7.83 -16.82 1.17
N ALA A 155 8.98 -16.63 1.87
CA ALA A 155 9.05 -16.59 3.34
C ALA A 155 8.25 -15.44 3.97
N VAL A 156 7.93 -14.38 3.24
CA VAL A 156 7.17 -13.22 3.71
C VAL A 156 5.85 -13.03 2.95
N GLN A 157 5.38 -14.05 2.24
CA GLN A 157 4.08 -14.08 1.60
C GLN A 157 3.05 -14.81 2.48
N SER A 158 1.85 -14.26 2.62
CA SER A 158 0.72 -14.98 3.21
C SER A 158 0.07 -15.91 2.17
N VAL A 159 -0.46 -17.05 2.64
CA VAL A 159 -1.28 -17.96 1.80
C VAL A 159 -2.61 -17.30 1.40
N GLY A 160 -3.22 -17.78 0.31
CA GLY A 160 -4.56 -17.35 -0.14
C GLY A 160 -4.54 -16.47 -1.38
N THR A 161 -3.38 -16.28 -2.04
CA THR A 161 -3.31 -15.59 -3.33
C THR A 161 -2.42 -16.37 -4.28
N GLU A 162 -2.97 -16.77 -5.43
CA GLU A 162 -2.16 -17.33 -6.51
C GLU A 162 -1.31 -16.24 -7.16
N THR A 163 -0.05 -16.51 -7.37
CA THR A 163 0.89 -15.66 -8.07
C THR A 163 1.75 -16.49 -9.02
N ARG A 164 2.13 -15.91 -10.16
CA ARG A 164 2.98 -16.61 -11.14
C ARG A 164 4.39 -16.84 -10.62
N THR A 165 4.89 -15.93 -9.77
CA THR A 165 6.23 -16.00 -9.18
C THR A 165 6.25 -15.27 -7.84
N THR A 166 7.06 -15.76 -6.91
CA THR A 166 7.34 -15.12 -5.61
C THR A 166 8.60 -14.26 -5.63
N VAL A 167 9.31 -14.22 -6.78
CA VAL A 167 10.48 -13.37 -6.97
C VAL A 167 10.06 -11.91 -7.18
N ARG A 168 10.69 -11.00 -6.41
CA ARG A 168 10.51 -9.54 -6.53
C ARG A 168 11.86 -8.85 -6.41
N THR A 169 11.91 -7.60 -6.88
CA THR A 169 13.07 -6.73 -6.70
C THR A 169 12.71 -5.59 -5.76
N VAL A 170 13.28 -5.60 -4.57
CA VAL A 170 13.19 -4.48 -3.61
C VAL A 170 14.33 -3.51 -3.90
N HIS A 171 13.97 -2.27 -4.26
CA HIS A 171 14.95 -1.23 -4.62
C HIS A 171 15.58 -0.59 -3.39
N TYR A 172 14.81 -0.41 -2.32
CA TYR A 172 15.27 0.05 -1.02
C TYR A 172 14.28 -0.34 0.08
N PHE A 173 14.82 -0.44 1.30
CA PHE A 173 14.03 -0.58 2.52
C PHE A 173 14.71 0.24 3.62
N ASN A 174 14.17 1.41 3.90
CA ASN A 174 14.74 2.40 4.82
C ASN A 174 13.88 2.50 6.08
N ILE A 175 14.54 2.49 7.23
CA ILE A 175 13.90 2.67 8.53
C ILE A 175 14.43 3.96 9.15
N SER A 176 13.53 4.80 9.62
CA SER A 176 13.88 6.05 10.28
C SER A 176 12.99 6.31 11.49
N ARG A 177 13.54 6.97 12.50
CA ARG A 177 12.81 7.36 13.70
C ARG A 177 12.74 8.88 13.79
N SER A 178 11.56 9.38 14.15
CA SER A 178 11.33 10.79 14.53
C SER A 178 10.51 10.80 15.82
N GLY A 179 11.18 11.05 16.95
CA GLY A 179 10.57 10.92 18.26
C GLY A 179 10.06 9.50 18.53
N GLU A 180 8.78 9.37 18.79
CA GLU A 180 8.13 8.06 19.05
C GLU A 180 7.62 7.37 17.78
N LEU A 181 7.73 8.00 16.60
CA LEU A 181 7.29 7.44 15.34
C LEU A 181 8.48 6.80 14.59
N ILE A 182 8.34 5.52 14.25
CA ILE A 182 9.23 4.82 13.33
C ILE A 182 8.52 4.66 11.99
N GLU A 183 9.17 5.08 10.91
CA GLU A 183 8.72 4.86 9.54
C GLU A 183 9.61 3.83 8.83
N CYS A 184 8.98 2.82 8.27
CA CYS A 184 9.61 1.77 7.47
C CYS A 184 9.16 1.97 6.01
N ARG A 185 10.03 2.50 5.14
CA ARG A 185 9.76 2.82 3.74
C ARG A 185 10.37 1.78 2.82
N VAL A 186 9.55 1.08 2.07
CA VAL A 186 9.99 0.02 1.15
C VAL A 186 9.47 0.28 -0.27
N CYS A 187 10.37 0.18 -1.26
CA CYS A 187 10.05 0.32 -2.67
C CYS A 187 10.44 -0.96 -3.43
N ALA A 188 9.52 -1.46 -4.26
CA ALA A 188 9.75 -2.64 -5.10
C ALA A 188 9.03 -2.54 -6.45
N ASP A 189 9.40 -3.42 -7.38
CA ASP A 189 8.68 -3.62 -8.66
C ASP A 189 7.25 -4.14 -8.45
N GLY A 190 7.00 -4.85 -7.35
CA GLY A 190 5.71 -5.36 -6.92
C GLY A 190 5.79 -5.99 -5.55
N PHE A 191 4.64 -6.23 -4.93
CA PHE A 191 4.56 -6.86 -3.62
C PHE A 191 3.62 -8.06 -3.66
N LEU A 192 3.98 -9.11 -2.92
CA LEU A 192 3.13 -10.27 -2.66
C LEU A 192 2.10 -9.94 -1.58
N TYR A 193 1.12 -10.81 -1.41
CA TYR A 193 0.09 -10.66 -0.38
C TYR A 193 0.73 -10.58 1.02
N ASN A 194 0.43 -9.50 1.75
CA ASN A 194 0.98 -9.17 3.07
C ASN A 194 2.52 -9.01 3.15
N MET A 195 3.25 -9.00 2.03
CA MET A 195 4.72 -9.00 2.00
C MET A 195 5.33 -7.88 2.84
N VAL A 196 4.93 -6.62 2.64
CA VAL A 196 5.48 -5.47 3.40
C VAL A 196 5.24 -5.64 4.90
N ARG A 197 4.04 -6.06 5.30
CA ARG A 197 3.68 -6.26 6.71
C ARG A 197 4.49 -7.39 7.36
N ALA A 198 4.78 -8.46 6.63
CA ALA A 198 5.64 -9.55 7.11
C ALA A 198 7.12 -9.14 7.17
N MET A 199 7.62 -8.36 6.20
CA MET A 199 8.97 -7.80 6.24
C MET A 199 9.17 -6.90 7.45
N VAL A 200 8.24 -5.97 7.71
CA VAL A 200 8.29 -5.11 8.91
C VAL A 200 8.23 -5.95 10.19
N GLY A 201 7.34 -6.95 10.26
CA GLY A 201 7.28 -7.87 11.40
C GLY A 201 8.57 -8.63 11.64
N THR A 202 9.29 -8.98 10.57
CA THR A 202 10.61 -9.62 10.66
C THR A 202 11.66 -8.66 11.21
N CYS A 203 11.67 -7.39 10.78
CA CYS A 203 12.56 -6.36 11.35
C CYS A 203 12.27 -6.12 12.85
N VAL A 204 10.98 -6.09 13.25
CA VAL A 204 10.59 -5.94 14.66
C VAL A 204 11.03 -7.15 15.48
N TYR A 205 10.89 -8.38 14.95
CA TYR A 205 11.38 -9.59 15.65
C TYR A 205 12.89 -9.59 15.84
N ALA A 206 13.66 -9.11 14.86
CA ALA A 206 15.09 -8.92 15.00
C ALA A 206 15.42 -7.90 16.11
N ALA A 207 14.73 -6.75 16.16
CA ALA A 207 14.90 -5.75 17.21
C ALA A 207 14.46 -6.24 18.60
N ASP A 208 13.50 -7.17 18.67
CA ASP A 208 13.08 -7.84 19.90
C ASP A 208 14.02 -8.97 20.34
N GLY A 209 15.07 -9.27 19.56
CA GLY A 209 16.04 -10.32 19.87
C GLY A 209 15.51 -11.74 19.68
N LYS A 210 14.46 -11.93 18.84
CA LYS A 210 13.93 -13.28 18.52
C LYS A 210 14.89 -14.07 17.64
N PHE A 211 15.65 -13.39 16.80
CA PHE A 211 16.75 -13.89 15.98
C PHE A 211 17.68 -12.72 15.62
N SER A 212 18.88 -13.04 15.11
CA SER A 212 19.81 -12.00 14.65
C SER A 212 19.27 -11.31 13.37
N PRO A 213 19.47 -9.99 13.19
CA PRO A 213 19.18 -9.36 11.91
C PRO A 213 19.90 -10.04 10.72
N ASP A 214 21.04 -10.68 10.96
CA ASP A 214 21.82 -11.42 9.95
C ASP A 214 21.25 -12.80 9.59
N ASP A 215 20.22 -13.26 10.30
CA ASP A 215 19.49 -14.50 9.95
C ASP A 215 18.47 -14.28 8.82
N VAL A 216 18.17 -13.03 8.47
CA VAL A 216 17.18 -12.71 7.42
C VAL A 216 17.49 -13.36 6.06
N PRO A 217 18.75 -13.42 5.57
CA PRO A 217 19.07 -14.16 4.35
C PRO A 217 18.66 -15.63 4.42
N ALA A 218 19.00 -16.31 5.51
CA ALA A 218 18.64 -17.73 5.71
C ALA A 218 17.10 -17.93 5.80
N ILE A 219 16.39 -16.97 6.41
CA ILE A 219 14.92 -16.98 6.44
C ILE A 219 14.34 -16.89 5.02
N LEU A 220 14.88 -16.01 4.16
CA LEU A 220 14.44 -15.87 2.77
C LEU A 220 14.74 -17.13 1.96
N GLU A 221 15.97 -17.65 2.05
CA GLU A 221 16.40 -18.87 1.35
C GLU A 221 15.56 -20.09 1.76
N GLY A 222 15.20 -20.17 3.04
CA GLY A 222 14.36 -21.24 3.58
C GLY A 222 12.92 -21.25 3.09
N ARG A 223 12.42 -20.15 2.49
CA ARG A 223 11.05 -19.99 1.95
C ARG A 223 9.93 -20.37 2.93
N ASN A 224 10.25 -20.43 4.21
CA ASN A 224 9.32 -20.84 5.26
C ASN A 224 8.68 -19.63 5.93
N ARG A 225 7.36 -19.44 5.73
CA ARG A 225 6.63 -18.31 6.31
C ARG A 225 6.69 -18.30 7.86
N THR A 226 6.80 -19.46 8.51
CA THR A 226 6.83 -19.55 9.98
C THR A 226 8.17 -19.13 10.58
N ALA A 227 9.25 -19.11 9.80
CA ALA A 227 10.56 -18.64 10.21
C ALA A 227 10.66 -17.10 10.21
N ALA A 228 9.84 -16.42 9.41
CA ALA A 228 9.79 -14.95 9.37
C ALA A 228 8.93 -14.36 10.49
N GLY A 229 9.02 -13.04 10.69
CA GLY A 229 8.19 -12.32 11.64
C GLY A 229 6.69 -12.30 11.29
N PRO A 230 5.84 -11.86 12.21
CA PRO A 230 4.39 -11.87 12.03
C PRO A 230 3.94 -10.89 10.93
N THR A 231 2.74 -11.08 10.41
CA THR A 231 2.05 -10.06 9.62
C THR A 231 1.51 -8.98 10.55
N VAL A 232 2.18 -7.84 10.60
CA VAL A 232 1.82 -6.73 11.49
C VAL A 232 0.48 -6.06 11.10
N PRO A 233 -0.19 -5.32 12.00
CA PRO A 233 -1.52 -4.72 11.74
C PRO A 233 -1.59 -3.88 10.46
N ALA A 234 -2.73 -3.93 9.76
CA ALA A 234 -2.91 -3.23 8.48
C ALA A 234 -2.93 -1.70 8.64
N GLY A 235 -3.48 -1.18 9.76
CA GLY A 235 -3.65 0.25 10.00
C GLY A 235 -2.35 1.07 10.14
N GLY A 236 -1.19 0.42 10.11
CA GLY A 236 0.10 1.13 9.99
C GLY A 236 0.61 1.27 8.56
N LEU A 237 -0.03 0.63 7.58
CA LEU A 237 0.46 0.54 6.20
C LEU A 237 -0.18 1.57 5.28
N TYR A 238 0.65 2.28 4.51
CA TYR A 238 0.26 3.30 3.54
C TYR A 238 0.92 3.04 2.19
N MET A 239 0.17 3.06 1.11
CA MET A 239 0.75 3.24 -0.23
C MET A 239 1.12 4.72 -0.37
N THR A 240 2.41 5.03 -0.57
CA THR A 240 2.91 6.41 -0.53
C THR A 240 3.35 6.95 -1.88
N LYS A 241 3.94 6.11 -2.75
CA LYS A 241 4.35 6.54 -4.08
C LYS A 241 4.16 5.45 -5.13
N LEU A 242 3.93 5.89 -6.35
CA LEU A 242 3.80 5.08 -7.55
C LEU A 242 4.59 5.73 -8.69
N TRP A 243 5.31 4.94 -9.46
CA TRP A 243 6.10 5.43 -10.60
C TRP A 243 5.58 4.83 -11.91
N TYR A 244 5.46 5.68 -12.90
CA TYR A 244 5.08 5.36 -14.27
C TYR A 244 6.15 5.87 -15.24
N GLN A 245 6.11 5.48 -16.51
CA GLN A 245 7.09 5.96 -17.52
C GLN A 245 6.98 7.46 -17.76
N GLU A 246 5.77 8.01 -17.68
CA GLU A 246 5.48 9.44 -17.80
C GLU A 246 4.91 9.95 -16.48
N ASP A 247 5.05 11.23 -16.24
CA ASP A 247 4.44 11.88 -15.08
C ASP A 247 2.92 11.97 -15.33
N VAL A 248 2.22 10.91 -14.97
CA VAL A 248 0.80 10.74 -15.31
C VAL A 248 -0.11 11.70 -14.53
N LEU A 249 0.28 12.06 -13.27
CA LEU A 249 -0.56 12.85 -12.34
C LEU A 249 0.27 13.67 -11.33
#